data_36bfc3e6952c44b08a4bae82da6e04fd
#
_entry.id   36bfc3e6952c44b08a4bae82da6e04fd
#
_cell.length_a   1.000
_cell.length_b   1.000
_cell.length_c   1.000
_cell.angle_alpha   90.00
_cell.angle_beta   90.00
_cell.angle_gamma   90.00
#
_symmetry.space_group_name_H-M   'P 1'
#
loop_
_entity.id
_entity.type
_entity.pdbx_description
1 polymer ?
#
loop_
_entity_poly.entity_id
_entity_poly.type
_entity_poly.pdbx_seq_one_letter_code
_entity_poly.pdbx_strand_id
1 'polypeptide(L)'
;LLNILKTSNVFDFFDVINIDFYQGWDVAESLTKTLEENISKDTFRKTTTLGPHKSDIKFLINEIDARQILSRGEQKFFSILWSCAQHEALKKYYKIDATLIIDDIKSELDDRVFNLFINLLSHLENQVIFSCIEDCFSSKISSDFKRFKKFHVEQLG
;
A
#
# COMPACT_ATOMS: atom_id res chain seq x y z
N LEU A 1 13.27 -1.66 -1.39
CA LEU A 1 12.17 -2.29 -0.64
C LEU A 1 12.06 -3.78 -0.98
N LEU A 2 11.82 -4.17 -2.23
CA LEU A 2 11.72 -5.59 -2.64
C LEU A 2 12.94 -6.43 -2.25
N ASN A 3 14.15 -5.89 -2.33
CA ASN A 3 15.36 -6.61 -1.93
C ASN A 3 15.39 -6.91 -0.42
N ILE A 4 14.93 -5.97 0.42
CA ILE A 4 14.86 -6.17 1.88
C ILE A 4 13.82 -7.26 2.20
N LEU A 5 12.70 -7.28 1.47
CA LEU A 5 11.65 -8.30 1.64
C LEU A 5 12.11 -9.68 1.21
N LYS A 6 12.81 -9.79 0.08
CA LYS A 6 13.36 -11.06 -0.41
C LYS A 6 14.38 -11.68 0.55
N THR A 7 15.19 -10.85 1.20
CA THR A 7 16.19 -11.34 2.19
C THR A 7 15.58 -11.70 3.55
N SER A 8 14.34 -11.27 3.83
CA SER A 8 13.70 -11.50 5.13
C SER A 8 13.02 -12.86 5.28
N ASN A 9 12.77 -13.60 4.19
CA ASN A 9 12.04 -14.88 4.16
C ASN A 9 10.73 -14.88 4.98
N VAL A 10 10.06 -13.73 5.06
CA VAL A 10 8.82 -13.61 5.87
C VAL A 10 7.61 -14.08 5.08
N PHE A 11 7.65 -13.93 3.76
CA PHE A 11 6.56 -14.32 2.87
C PHE A 11 7.09 -14.98 1.61
N ASP A 12 6.60 -16.17 1.31
CA ASP A 12 7.03 -16.98 0.16
C ASP A 12 6.45 -16.50 -1.18
N PHE A 13 5.46 -15.59 -1.15
CA PHE A 13 4.72 -15.16 -2.35
C PHE A 13 5.35 -14.00 -3.13
N PHE A 14 6.37 -13.32 -2.60
CA PHE A 14 6.94 -12.14 -3.29
C PHE A 14 7.61 -12.46 -4.63
N ASP A 15 8.06 -13.68 -4.82
CA ASP A 15 8.70 -14.09 -6.08
C ASP A 15 7.69 -14.48 -7.17
N VAL A 16 6.44 -14.72 -6.79
CA VAL A 16 5.37 -15.18 -7.69
C VAL A 16 4.23 -14.16 -7.85
N ILE A 17 4.41 -12.96 -7.30
CA ILE A 17 3.40 -11.92 -7.40
C ILE A 17 3.52 -11.18 -8.73
N ASN A 18 2.42 -11.15 -9.48
CA ASN A 18 2.25 -10.34 -10.68
C ASN A 18 1.38 -9.13 -10.38
N ILE A 19 1.67 -8.02 -11.04
CA ILE A 19 0.90 -6.78 -10.94
C ILE A 19 0.26 -6.52 -12.29
N ASP A 20 -1.06 -6.46 -12.31
CA ASP A 20 -1.85 -6.16 -13.49
C ASP A 20 -2.58 -4.82 -13.31
N PHE A 21 -2.53 -3.97 -14.31
CA PHE A 21 -3.20 -2.67 -14.30
C PHE A 21 -4.42 -2.71 -15.23
N TYR A 22 -5.59 -2.56 -14.65
CA TYR A 22 -6.84 -2.37 -15.37
C TYR A 22 -7.14 -0.88 -15.49
N GLN A 23 -7.16 -0.35 -16.71
CA GLN A 23 -7.40 1.10 -16.94
C GLN A 23 -8.85 1.55 -16.69
N GLY A 24 -9.77 0.62 -16.51
CA GLY A 24 -11.19 0.91 -16.26
C GLY A 24 -12.11 0.68 -17.46
N TRP A 25 -11.57 0.30 -18.62
CA TRP A 25 -12.28 -0.12 -19.83
C TRP A 25 -11.38 -1.02 -20.67
N ASP A 26 -11.88 -1.57 -21.78
CA ASP A 26 -11.10 -2.42 -22.66
C ASP A 26 -9.96 -1.63 -23.31
N VAL A 27 -8.73 -2.13 -23.22
CA VAL A 27 -7.54 -1.49 -23.83
C VAL A 27 -7.59 -1.45 -25.36
N ALA A 28 -8.37 -2.32 -26.00
CA ALA A 28 -8.57 -2.34 -27.44
C ALA A 28 -9.48 -1.19 -27.94
N GLU A 29 -10.19 -0.51 -27.02
CA GLU A 29 -11.15 0.52 -27.37
C GLU A 29 -10.73 1.91 -26.86
N SER A 30 -11.12 2.96 -27.60
CA SER A 30 -10.94 4.32 -27.10
C SER A 30 -11.94 4.62 -25.98
N LEU A 31 -11.54 5.44 -25.00
CA LEU A 31 -12.44 5.86 -23.93
C LEU A 31 -13.71 6.50 -24.45
N THR A 32 -13.62 7.36 -25.49
CA THR A 32 -14.77 8.02 -26.10
C THR A 32 -15.78 7.02 -26.61
N LYS A 33 -15.33 6.05 -27.42
CA LYS A 33 -16.20 4.98 -27.95
C LYS A 33 -16.85 4.17 -26.83
N THR A 34 -16.05 3.77 -25.84
CA THR A 34 -16.54 3.03 -24.66
C THR A 34 -17.65 3.78 -23.94
N LEU A 35 -17.49 5.09 -23.71
CA LEU A 35 -18.51 5.92 -23.03
C LEU A 35 -19.77 6.07 -23.88
N GLU A 36 -19.64 6.32 -25.19
CA GLU A 36 -20.77 6.44 -26.13
C GLU A 36 -21.61 5.15 -26.17
N GLU A 37 -20.96 3.99 -26.28
CA GLU A 37 -21.64 2.69 -26.30
C GLU A 37 -22.34 2.34 -24.98
N ASN A 38 -21.85 2.86 -23.85
CA ASN A 38 -22.41 2.58 -22.53
C ASN A 38 -23.44 3.63 -22.04
N ILE A 39 -23.72 4.70 -22.78
CA ILE A 39 -24.61 5.78 -22.35
C ILE A 39 -25.98 5.27 -21.84
N SER A 40 -26.65 4.37 -22.57
CA SER A 40 -27.95 3.83 -22.17
C SER A 40 -27.90 3.08 -20.85
N LYS A 41 -26.85 2.26 -20.63
CA LYS A 41 -26.62 1.50 -19.41
C LYS A 41 -26.28 2.42 -18.22
N ASP A 42 -25.46 3.41 -18.45
CA ASP A 42 -25.03 4.38 -17.44
C ASP A 42 -26.21 5.28 -17.02
N THR A 43 -27.03 5.71 -17.98
CA THR A 43 -28.25 6.47 -17.71
C THR A 43 -29.24 5.66 -16.86
N PHE A 44 -29.47 4.39 -17.21
CA PHE A 44 -30.32 3.50 -16.42
C PHE A 44 -29.80 3.29 -14.99
N ARG A 45 -28.49 3.10 -14.84
CA ARG A 45 -27.84 2.89 -13.54
C ARG A 45 -27.57 4.18 -12.76
N LYS A 46 -27.77 5.34 -13.39
CA LYS A 46 -27.45 6.67 -12.83
C LYS A 46 -25.98 6.79 -12.38
N THR A 47 -25.07 6.07 -13.01
CA THR A 47 -23.64 6.09 -12.70
C THR A 47 -22.86 5.62 -13.91
N THR A 48 -21.68 6.21 -14.14
CA THR A 48 -20.75 5.76 -15.18
C THR A 48 -20.09 4.44 -14.73
N THR A 49 -20.25 3.40 -15.55
CA THR A 49 -19.81 2.03 -15.21
C THR A 49 -18.41 1.67 -15.72
N LEU A 50 -17.90 2.41 -16.72
CA LEU A 50 -16.57 2.24 -17.29
C LEU A 50 -15.84 3.59 -17.35
N GLY A 51 -14.52 3.58 -17.29
CA GLY A 51 -13.70 4.78 -17.40
C GLY A 51 -12.59 4.85 -16.35
N PRO A 52 -11.77 5.92 -16.34
CA PRO A 52 -10.59 6.03 -15.46
C PRO A 52 -10.88 5.88 -13.96
N HIS A 53 -12.09 6.26 -13.52
CA HIS A 53 -12.53 6.10 -12.12
C HIS A 53 -12.79 4.63 -11.73
N LYS A 54 -12.77 3.71 -12.69
CA LYS A 54 -12.84 2.25 -12.49
C LYS A 54 -11.49 1.58 -12.69
N SER A 55 -10.42 2.37 -12.90
CA SER A 55 -9.08 1.80 -12.96
C SER A 55 -8.72 1.13 -11.63
N ASP A 56 -8.01 0.03 -11.71
CA ASP A 56 -7.60 -0.75 -10.54
C ASP A 56 -6.24 -1.41 -10.78
N ILE A 57 -5.55 -1.72 -9.69
CA ILE A 57 -4.33 -2.51 -9.70
C ILE A 57 -4.64 -3.84 -9.04
N LYS A 58 -4.48 -4.91 -9.78
CA LYS A 58 -4.66 -6.27 -9.30
C LYS A 58 -3.32 -6.89 -8.98
N PHE A 59 -3.23 -7.49 -7.82
CA PHE A 59 -2.09 -8.29 -7.41
C PHE A 59 -2.49 -9.76 -7.52
N LEU A 60 -1.77 -10.50 -8.35
CA LEU A 60 -2.05 -11.90 -8.64
C LEU A 60 -0.92 -12.76 -8.09
N ILE A 61 -1.26 -13.79 -7.36
CA ILE A 61 -0.35 -14.85 -6.89
C ILE A 61 -0.77 -16.12 -7.60
N ASN A 62 0.09 -16.64 -8.50
CA ASN A 62 -0.25 -17.77 -9.34
C ASN A 62 -1.61 -17.59 -10.06
N GLU A 63 -1.80 -16.43 -10.68
CA GLU A 63 -3.02 -16.05 -11.44
C GLU A 63 -4.30 -15.89 -10.57
N ILE A 64 -4.21 -16.01 -9.26
CA ILE A 64 -5.34 -15.81 -8.33
C ILE A 64 -5.20 -14.44 -7.65
N ASP A 65 -6.31 -13.70 -7.50
CA ASP A 65 -6.30 -12.42 -6.79
C ASP A 65 -5.73 -12.60 -5.36
N ALA A 66 -4.71 -11.83 -5.05
CA ALA A 66 -4.02 -11.89 -3.77
C ALA A 66 -4.96 -11.72 -2.57
N ARG A 67 -6.06 -10.98 -2.73
CA ARG A 67 -7.10 -10.84 -1.69
C ARG A 67 -7.78 -12.14 -1.30
N GLN A 68 -7.76 -13.15 -2.16
CA GLN A 68 -8.36 -14.46 -1.89
C GLN A 68 -7.39 -15.43 -1.19
N ILE A 69 -6.10 -15.17 -1.28
CA ILE A 69 -5.04 -16.04 -0.77
C ILE A 69 -4.48 -15.50 0.54
N LEU A 70 -4.24 -14.19 0.61
CA LEU A 70 -3.59 -13.56 1.74
C LEU A 70 -4.52 -13.44 2.95
N SER A 71 -3.98 -13.73 4.14
CA SER A 71 -4.62 -13.42 5.42
C SER A 71 -4.80 -11.89 5.58
N ARG A 72 -5.65 -11.47 6.52
CA ARG A 72 -5.88 -10.03 6.78
C ARG A 72 -4.59 -9.27 7.14
N GLY A 73 -3.74 -9.86 7.97
CA GLY A 73 -2.44 -9.27 8.33
C GLY A 73 -1.52 -9.12 7.13
N GLU A 74 -1.44 -10.15 6.26
CA GLU A 74 -0.66 -10.10 5.02
C GLU A 74 -1.20 -9.05 4.04
N GLN A 75 -2.53 -8.94 3.89
CA GLN A 75 -3.16 -7.91 3.05
C GLN A 75 -2.84 -6.51 3.57
N LYS A 76 -2.92 -6.29 4.88
CA LYS A 76 -2.56 -5.01 5.51
C LYS A 76 -1.10 -4.68 5.27
N PHE A 77 -0.20 -5.62 5.56
CA PHE A 77 1.23 -5.45 5.32
C PHE A 77 1.51 -5.11 3.84
N PHE A 78 0.89 -5.85 2.92
CA PHE A 78 1.05 -5.64 1.49
C PHE A 78 0.53 -4.26 1.04
N SER A 79 -0.61 -3.81 1.56
CA SER A 79 -1.17 -2.48 1.29
C SER A 79 -0.22 -1.36 1.74
N ILE A 80 0.36 -1.49 2.92
CA ILE A 80 1.33 -0.51 3.43
C ILE A 80 2.62 -0.53 2.60
N LEU A 81 3.10 -1.71 2.25
CA LEU A 81 4.27 -1.87 1.38
C LEU A 81 4.06 -1.21 0.02
N TRP A 82 2.88 -1.40 -0.58
CA TRP A 82 2.51 -0.75 -1.83
C TRP A 82 2.51 0.78 -1.69
N SER A 83 1.97 1.31 -0.60
CA SER A 83 2.00 2.75 -0.31
C SER A 83 3.43 3.27 -0.16
N CYS A 84 4.32 2.52 0.51
CA CYS A 84 5.74 2.86 0.60
C CYS A 84 6.42 2.87 -0.78
N ALA A 85 6.11 1.89 -1.65
CA ALA A 85 6.66 1.82 -2.99
C ALA A 85 6.20 3.00 -3.87
N GLN A 86 4.92 3.38 -3.79
CA GLN A 86 4.41 4.57 -4.47
C GLN A 86 5.09 5.85 -3.96
N HIS A 87 5.29 5.95 -2.66
CA HIS A 87 5.96 7.08 -2.02
C HIS A 87 7.41 7.23 -2.52
N GLU A 88 8.16 6.14 -2.58
CA GLU A 88 9.50 6.10 -3.17
C GLU A 88 9.48 6.50 -4.67
N ALA A 89 8.50 6.02 -5.42
CA ALA A 89 8.34 6.36 -6.83
C ALA A 89 8.06 7.85 -7.04
N LEU A 90 7.19 8.47 -6.22
CA LEU A 90 6.92 9.91 -6.25
C LEU A 90 8.21 10.72 -6.03
N LYS A 91 9.01 10.36 -5.04
CA LYS A 91 10.29 11.01 -4.78
C LYS A 91 11.27 10.82 -5.95
N LYS A 92 11.45 9.58 -6.39
CA LYS A 92 12.45 9.22 -7.40
C LYS A 92 12.17 9.85 -8.76
N TYR A 93 10.93 9.75 -9.24
CA TYR A 93 10.56 10.12 -10.61
C TYR A 93 9.99 11.53 -10.72
N TYR A 94 9.24 11.98 -9.72
CA TYR A 94 8.54 13.27 -9.76
C TYR A 94 9.16 14.33 -8.86
N LYS A 95 10.17 13.98 -8.03
CA LYS A 95 10.81 14.88 -7.06
C LYS A 95 9.84 15.47 -6.03
N ILE A 96 8.80 14.72 -5.71
CA ILE A 96 7.80 15.09 -4.71
C ILE A 96 8.22 14.53 -3.37
N ASP A 97 8.47 15.38 -2.39
CA ASP A 97 8.64 15.00 -0.98
C ASP A 97 7.27 14.98 -0.29
N ALA A 98 6.66 13.80 -0.25
CA ALA A 98 5.39 13.58 0.44
C ALA A 98 5.64 13.08 1.88
N THR A 99 4.69 13.26 2.78
CA THR A 99 4.67 12.63 4.11
C THR A 99 3.81 11.39 4.06
N LEU A 100 4.35 10.25 4.51
CA LEU A 100 3.58 9.00 4.63
C LEU A 100 2.89 8.97 6.00
N ILE A 101 1.57 8.83 6.00
CA ILE A 101 0.77 8.71 7.22
C ILE A 101 0.20 7.30 7.28
N ILE A 102 0.44 6.60 8.40
CA ILE A 102 -0.01 5.23 8.63
C ILE A 102 -0.76 5.18 9.94
N ASP A 103 -2.06 4.91 9.86
CA ASP A 103 -2.90 4.81 11.04
C ASP A 103 -2.91 3.37 11.58
N ASP A 104 -2.86 3.26 12.92
CA ASP A 104 -2.90 2.00 13.64
C ASP A 104 -1.99 0.90 13.05
N ILE A 105 -0.69 1.21 13.00
CA ILE A 105 0.31 0.41 12.31
C ILE A 105 0.40 -1.04 12.83
N LYS A 106 0.18 -1.27 14.13
CA LYS A 106 0.35 -2.59 14.76
C LYS A 106 -0.90 -3.46 14.69
N SER A 107 -2.06 -2.90 14.45
CA SER A 107 -3.31 -3.65 14.35
C SER A 107 -3.20 -4.75 13.29
N GLU A 108 -3.58 -5.96 13.64
CA GLU A 108 -3.57 -7.15 12.78
C GLU A 108 -2.18 -7.65 12.33
N LEU A 109 -1.08 -7.03 12.77
CA LEU A 109 0.27 -7.48 12.50
C LEU A 109 0.85 -8.22 13.72
N ASP A 110 1.41 -9.41 13.49
CA ASP A 110 2.23 -10.05 14.51
C ASP A 110 3.56 -9.30 14.72
N ASP A 111 4.26 -9.61 15.81
CA ASP A 111 5.50 -8.92 16.16
C ASP A 111 6.63 -9.12 15.12
N ARG A 112 6.65 -10.24 14.41
CA ARG A 112 7.65 -10.51 13.37
C ARG A 112 7.43 -9.60 12.17
N VAL A 113 6.19 -9.54 11.68
CA VAL A 113 5.79 -8.70 10.54
C VAL A 113 5.91 -7.23 10.91
N PHE A 114 5.51 -6.85 12.13
CA PHE A 114 5.66 -5.49 12.63
C PHE A 114 7.13 -5.04 12.66
N ASN A 115 8.04 -5.85 13.20
CA ASN A 115 9.47 -5.52 13.24
C ASN A 115 10.07 -5.39 11.83
N LEU A 116 9.69 -6.27 10.90
CA LEU A 116 10.09 -6.16 9.51
C LEU A 116 9.63 -4.83 8.91
N PHE A 117 8.40 -4.47 9.19
CA PHE A 117 7.81 -3.24 8.68
C PHE A 117 8.50 -1.99 9.23
N ILE A 118 8.79 -1.94 10.53
CA ILE A 118 9.57 -0.85 11.14
C ILE A 118 10.96 -0.73 10.50
N ASN A 119 11.60 -1.86 10.25
CA ASN A 119 12.87 -1.88 9.52
C ASN A 119 12.73 -1.29 8.11
N LEU A 120 11.68 -1.64 7.37
CA LEU A 120 11.42 -1.04 6.05
C LEU A 120 11.20 0.48 6.12
N LEU A 121 10.41 0.94 7.09
CA LEU A 121 10.17 2.38 7.29
C LEU A 121 11.45 3.15 7.63
N SER A 122 12.38 2.55 8.37
CA SER A 122 13.65 3.19 8.75
C SER A 122 14.56 3.49 7.54
N HIS A 123 14.34 2.80 6.42
CA HIS A 123 15.06 3.02 5.15
C HIS A 123 14.41 4.09 4.26
N LEU A 124 13.20 4.55 4.58
CA LEU A 124 12.58 5.65 3.86
C LEU A 124 13.27 6.97 4.24
N GLU A 125 13.64 7.74 3.24
CA GLU A 125 14.29 9.04 3.46
C GLU A 125 13.30 10.17 3.80
N ASN A 126 12.01 9.92 3.66
CA ASN A 126 10.96 10.91 3.83
C ASN A 126 10.38 10.89 5.25
N GLN A 127 9.57 11.90 5.56
CA GLN A 127 8.84 11.92 6.82
C GLN A 127 7.76 10.84 6.85
N VAL A 128 7.76 10.06 7.93
CA VAL A 128 6.70 9.07 8.20
C VAL A 128 6.06 9.43 9.53
N ILE A 129 4.73 9.48 9.56
CA ILE A 129 3.92 9.66 10.76
C ILE A 129 3.07 8.40 10.91
N PHE A 130 3.12 7.78 12.06
CA PHE A 130 2.30 6.60 12.32
C PHE A 130 1.72 6.62 13.72
N SER A 131 0.54 6.03 13.87
CA SER A 131 -0.13 5.84 15.15
C SER A 131 -0.12 4.37 15.58
N CYS A 132 -0.24 4.13 16.87
CA CYS A 132 -0.54 2.82 17.43
C CYS A 132 -1.26 2.99 18.79
N ILE A 133 -2.12 2.03 19.12
CA ILE A 133 -2.92 2.04 20.36
C ILE A 133 -2.07 1.66 21.56
N GLU A 134 -1.19 0.68 21.42
CA GLU A 134 -0.30 0.22 22.47
C GLU A 134 1.07 0.92 22.38
N ASP A 135 1.82 0.93 23.48
CA ASP A 135 3.23 1.36 23.45
C ASP A 135 4.08 0.32 22.71
N CYS A 136 3.93 0.32 21.38
CA CYS A 136 4.65 -0.59 20.50
C CYS A 136 6.11 -0.19 20.27
N PHE A 137 6.55 0.93 20.86
CA PHE A 137 7.91 1.46 20.67
C PHE A 137 8.80 1.16 21.85
N SER A 138 9.46 0.01 21.79
CA SER A 138 10.59 -0.28 22.66
C SER A 138 11.80 0.62 22.29
N SER A 139 12.74 0.78 23.22
CA SER A 139 14.03 1.48 22.98
C SER A 139 14.79 0.95 21.74
N LYS A 140 14.53 -0.29 21.34
CA LYS A 140 15.12 -0.94 20.17
C LYS A 140 14.63 -0.32 18.85
N ILE A 141 13.36 0.07 18.76
CA ILE A 141 12.79 0.69 17.54
C ILE A 141 13.32 2.12 17.38
N SER A 142 13.49 2.87 18.48
CA SER A 142 14.02 4.23 18.41
C SER A 142 15.46 4.30 17.91
N SER A 143 16.24 3.20 17.98
CA SER A 143 17.62 3.15 17.46
C SER A 143 17.68 3.01 15.94
N ASP A 144 16.64 2.50 15.31
CA ASP A 144 16.61 2.24 13.86
C ASP A 144 16.32 3.52 13.05
N PHE A 145 15.79 4.56 13.69
CA PHE A 145 15.49 5.82 13.04
C PHE A 145 16.53 6.91 13.39
N LYS A 146 17.07 7.55 12.38
CA LYS A 146 18.02 8.69 12.54
C LYS A 146 17.43 9.87 13.31
N ARG A 147 16.12 10.11 13.15
CA ARG A 147 15.35 11.15 13.83
C ARG A 147 13.98 10.59 14.18
N PHE A 148 13.72 10.40 15.45
CA PHE A 148 12.45 9.89 15.95
C PHE A 148 11.89 10.82 17.03
N LYS A 149 10.57 11.09 16.96
CA LYS A 149 9.83 11.78 18.03
C LYS A 149 8.57 11.00 18.34
N LYS A 150 8.32 10.76 19.63
CA LYS A 150 7.13 10.11 20.16
C LYS A 150 6.24 11.15 20.84
N PHE A 151 4.95 11.10 20.56
CA PHE A 151 3.92 11.92 21.18
C PHE A 151 2.87 11.02 21.80
N HIS A 152 2.44 11.33 23.01
CA HIS A 152 1.27 10.70 23.65
C HIS A 152 0.09 11.63 23.46
N VAL A 153 -1.02 11.13 22.90
CA VAL A 153 -2.20 11.95 22.58
C VAL A 153 -2.80 12.58 23.82
N GLU A 154 -2.78 11.90 24.98
CA GLU A 154 -3.24 12.42 26.28
C GLU A 154 -2.43 13.64 26.78
N GLN A 155 -1.25 13.89 26.22
CA GLN A 155 -0.40 15.03 26.56
C GLN A 155 -0.61 16.24 25.64
N LEU A 156 -1.48 16.11 24.64
CA LEU A 156 -1.77 17.16 23.66
C LEU A 156 -3.07 17.93 23.98
N GLY A 157 -3.73 17.61 25.11
CA GLY A 157 -4.95 18.25 25.62
C GLY A 157 -4.66 19.43 26.54
#